data_4978baf478a4cf8a6f8689e64bac7f60
#
_entry.id   4978baf478a4cf8a6f8689e64bac7f60
#
_cell.length_a   1.000
_cell.length_b   1.000
_cell.length_c   1.000
_cell.angle_alpha   90.00
_cell.angle_beta   90.00
_cell.angle_gamma   90.00
#
_symmetry.space_group_name_H-M   'P 1'
#
loop_
_entity.id
_entity.type
_entity.pdbx_description
1 polymer ?
#
loop_
_entity_poly.entity_id
_entity_poly.type
_entity_poly.pdbx_seq_one_letter_code
_entity_poly.pdbx_strand_id
1 'polypeptide(L)'
;PYEYPQYYLVAPWAYACLAAYMFFLILTGFPVNFLTLYVTLEHKKLRTPLNYILLNLAVADLFMVFGGFTTTIYTSMHGYFVLGRLGCNIEGFFATLGGEIALWSIVTLAIERWLVVCKPISNFRFGENHAIMGVVFTWVMASSCAVPPLVGWSRYIPEGMQCSCGVDYYTRAEGYNNESFVIYMFLVHALIPFVVIFFCYGRLVCTVKEAAAQQQESETTQRAEREVTRMVILMGFAYLVCWLPYASVAWYIFTHKGTEFGPVFMTIPAFFAKTSAVY
;
A
#
# COMPACT_ATOMS: atom_id res chain seq x y z
N PRO A 1 24.20 1.07 -9.98
CA PRO A 1 23.27 -0.03 -9.72
C PRO A 1 22.37 -0.38 -10.92
N TYR A 2 22.35 0.46 -11.97
CA TYR A 2 21.48 0.24 -13.14
C TYR A 2 22.23 -0.35 -14.34
N GLU A 3 23.54 -0.26 -14.38
CA GLU A 3 24.35 -0.45 -15.59
C GLU A 3 24.99 -1.84 -15.71
N TYR A 4 25.02 -2.60 -14.60
CA TYR A 4 25.66 -3.91 -14.60
C TYR A 4 24.62 -5.00 -14.52
N PRO A 5 24.49 -5.84 -15.55
CA PRO A 5 23.62 -6.98 -15.48
C PRO A 5 24.13 -7.97 -14.43
N GLN A 6 23.40 -8.04 -13.33
CA GLN A 6 23.64 -9.04 -12.30
C GLN A 6 22.73 -10.23 -12.60
N TYR A 7 23.08 -10.98 -13.64
CA TYR A 7 22.30 -12.13 -14.05
C TYR A 7 22.17 -13.13 -12.91
N TYR A 8 20.95 -13.50 -12.59
CA TYR A 8 20.64 -14.61 -11.70
C TYR A 8 21.47 -14.63 -10.41
N LEU A 9 21.24 -13.67 -9.54
CA LEU A 9 21.79 -13.68 -8.18
C LEU A 9 21.39 -14.93 -7.40
N VAL A 10 20.33 -15.59 -7.84
CA VAL A 10 19.78 -16.82 -7.30
C VAL A 10 19.54 -17.77 -8.47
N ALA A 11 19.26 -19.06 -8.20
CA ALA A 11 18.99 -20.04 -9.24
C ALA A 11 17.86 -19.58 -10.20
N PRO A 12 17.95 -19.85 -11.51
CA PRO A 12 16.97 -19.38 -12.50
C PRO A 12 15.52 -19.77 -12.20
N TRP A 13 15.30 -20.93 -11.56
CA TRP A 13 13.94 -21.33 -11.17
C TRP A 13 13.26 -20.35 -10.20
N ALA A 14 14.04 -19.68 -9.35
CA ALA A 14 13.51 -18.68 -8.42
C ALA A 14 12.91 -17.47 -9.17
N TYR A 15 13.56 -17.03 -10.26
CA TYR A 15 13.05 -15.96 -11.12
C TYR A 15 11.80 -16.39 -11.87
N ALA A 16 11.74 -17.64 -12.33
CA ALA A 16 10.53 -18.19 -12.94
C ALA A 16 9.36 -18.26 -11.95
N CYS A 17 9.61 -18.67 -10.72
CA CYS A 17 8.60 -18.65 -9.65
C CYS A 17 8.12 -17.23 -9.35
N LEU A 18 9.01 -16.26 -9.31
CA LEU A 18 8.67 -14.86 -9.10
C LEU A 18 7.78 -14.32 -10.22
N ALA A 19 8.15 -14.60 -11.48
CA ALA A 19 7.34 -14.22 -12.64
C ALA A 19 5.94 -14.86 -12.59
N ALA A 20 5.86 -16.14 -12.25
CA ALA A 20 4.58 -16.86 -12.11
C ALA A 20 3.72 -16.25 -10.99
N TYR A 21 4.30 -15.90 -9.87
CA TYR A 21 3.61 -15.26 -8.75
C TYR A 21 3.05 -13.89 -9.14
N MET A 22 3.85 -13.07 -9.83
CA MET A 22 3.42 -11.77 -10.30
C MET A 22 2.32 -11.88 -11.35
N PHE A 23 2.40 -12.86 -12.24
CA PHE A 23 1.34 -13.16 -13.21
C PHE A 23 0.03 -13.54 -12.51
N PHE A 24 0.11 -14.35 -11.46
CA PHE A 24 -1.05 -14.69 -10.64
C PHE A 24 -1.65 -13.43 -9.98
N LEU A 25 -0.84 -12.53 -9.44
CA LEU A 25 -1.32 -11.28 -8.87
C LEU A 25 -2.00 -10.38 -9.89
N ILE A 26 -1.52 -10.35 -11.13
CA ILE A 26 -2.17 -9.61 -12.22
C ILE A 26 -3.51 -10.24 -12.57
N LEU A 27 -3.56 -11.56 -12.73
CA LEU A 27 -4.79 -12.30 -13.08
C LEU A 27 -5.88 -12.15 -12.03
N THR A 28 -5.52 -11.99 -10.77
CA THR A 28 -6.48 -11.80 -9.68
C THR A 28 -6.73 -10.32 -9.37
N GLY A 29 -5.69 -9.51 -9.34
CA GLY A 29 -5.78 -8.10 -8.97
C GLY A 29 -6.44 -7.22 -10.02
N PHE A 30 -6.13 -7.43 -11.30
CA PHE A 30 -6.73 -6.63 -12.38
C PHE A 30 -8.24 -6.81 -12.46
N PRO A 31 -8.80 -8.04 -12.56
CA PRO A 31 -10.25 -8.20 -12.66
C PRO A 31 -10.99 -7.66 -11.44
N VAL A 32 -10.50 -7.92 -10.24
CA VAL A 32 -11.17 -7.48 -8.99
C VAL A 32 -11.22 -5.96 -8.93
N ASN A 33 -10.10 -5.29 -9.14
CA ASN A 33 -10.04 -3.83 -9.03
C ASN A 33 -10.73 -3.14 -10.21
N PHE A 34 -10.59 -3.66 -11.42
CA PHE A 34 -11.28 -3.12 -12.60
C PHE A 34 -12.80 -3.28 -12.48
N LEU A 35 -13.26 -4.43 -12.02
CA LEU A 35 -14.69 -4.67 -11.81
C LEU A 35 -15.26 -3.74 -10.75
N THR A 36 -14.54 -3.52 -9.65
CA THR A 36 -14.92 -2.56 -8.61
C THR A 36 -15.08 -1.16 -9.19
N LEU A 37 -14.12 -0.72 -9.99
CA LEU A 37 -14.16 0.58 -10.65
C LEU A 37 -15.34 0.67 -11.62
N TYR A 38 -15.50 -0.32 -12.49
CA TYR A 38 -16.56 -0.34 -13.50
C TYR A 38 -17.96 -0.33 -12.87
N VAL A 39 -18.22 -1.22 -11.91
CA VAL A 39 -19.51 -1.32 -11.25
C VAL A 39 -19.85 -0.04 -10.48
N THR A 40 -18.89 0.56 -9.79
CA THR A 40 -19.09 1.80 -9.04
C THR A 40 -19.41 2.98 -9.98
N LEU A 41 -18.76 3.05 -11.14
CA LEU A 41 -19.03 4.10 -12.12
C LEU A 41 -20.37 3.92 -12.83
N GLU A 42 -20.76 2.68 -13.15
CA GLU A 42 -22.02 2.39 -13.83
C GLU A 42 -23.25 2.59 -12.94
N HIS A 43 -23.16 2.23 -11.68
CA HIS A 43 -24.28 2.29 -10.75
C HIS A 43 -24.22 3.51 -9.84
N LYS A 44 -25.06 4.51 -10.12
CA LYS A 44 -25.12 5.75 -9.32
C LYS A 44 -25.45 5.50 -7.85
N LYS A 45 -26.19 4.44 -7.54
CA LYS A 45 -26.54 4.06 -6.15
C LYS A 45 -25.33 3.69 -5.30
N LEU A 46 -24.22 3.28 -5.93
CA LEU A 46 -22.98 2.95 -5.25
C LEU A 46 -22.06 4.16 -5.00
N ARG A 47 -22.47 5.35 -5.46
CA ARG A 47 -21.67 6.58 -5.27
C ARG A 47 -21.92 7.22 -3.91
N THR A 48 -21.66 6.47 -2.86
CA THR A 48 -21.68 6.98 -1.49
C THR A 48 -20.32 7.56 -1.11
N PRO A 49 -20.23 8.43 -0.09
CA PRO A 49 -18.93 8.95 0.36
C PRO A 49 -17.90 7.87 0.68
N LEU A 50 -18.31 6.79 1.33
CA LEU A 50 -17.46 5.66 1.64
C LEU A 50 -16.92 4.98 0.37
N ASN A 51 -17.79 4.81 -0.64
CA ASN A 51 -17.42 4.16 -1.88
C ASN A 51 -16.44 4.98 -2.72
N TYR A 52 -16.40 6.30 -2.59
CA TYR A 52 -15.35 7.11 -3.22
C TYR A 52 -13.95 6.75 -2.70
N ILE A 53 -13.84 6.50 -1.41
CA ILE A 53 -12.57 6.10 -0.81
C ILE A 53 -12.19 4.68 -1.26
N LEU A 54 -13.15 3.77 -1.32
CA LEU A 54 -12.94 2.41 -1.83
C LEU A 54 -12.57 2.41 -3.32
N LEU A 55 -13.17 3.30 -4.11
CA LEU A 55 -12.82 3.50 -5.51
C LEU A 55 -11.39 4.00 -5.66
N ASN A 56 -10.98 4.94 -4.82
CA ASN A 56 -9.60 5.43 -4.78
C ASN A 56 -8.61 4.30 -4.49
N LEU A 57 -8.94 3.41 -3.58
CA LEU A 57 -8.12 2.23 -3.27
C LEU A 57 -8.00 1.31 -4.49
N ALA A 58 -9.09 1.06 -5.21
CA ALA A 58 -9.08 0.25 -6.43
C ALA A 58 -8.21 0.88 -7.52
N VAL A 59 -8.26 2.20 -7.70
CA VAL A 59 -7.40 2.92 -8.65
C VAL A 59 -5.93 2.78 -8.27
N ALA A 60 -5.60 2.88 -6.99
CA ALA A 60 -4.24 2.69 -6.51
C ALA A 60 -3.73 1.28 -6.79
N ASP A 61 -4.54 0.27 -6.54
CA ASP A 61 -4.19 -1.12 -6.83
C ASP A 61 -3.98 -1.37 -8.32
N LEU A 62 -4.78 -0.71 -9.20
CA LEU A 62 -4.57 -0.77 -10.65
C LEU A 62 -3.25 -0.12 -11.06
N PHE A 63 -2.83 0.97 -10.43
CA PHE A 63 -1.52 1.56 -10.68
C PHE A 63 -0.38 0.61 -10.31
N MET A 64 -0.51 -0.12 -9.20
CA MET A 64 0.46 -1.15 -8.85
C MET A 64 0.53 -2.25 -9.90
N VAL A 65 -0.62 -2.71 -10.39
CA VAL A 65 -0.68 -3.76 -11.42
C VAL A 65 -0.03 -3.30 -12.71
N PHE A 66 -0.44 -2.16 -13.26
CA PHE A 66 0.02 -1.69 -14.57
C PHE A 66 1.43 -1.11 -14.55
N GLY A 67 1.78 -0.35 -13.52
CA GLY A 67 3.08 0.31 -13.45
C GLY A 67 4.18 -0.52 -12.80
N GLY A 68 3.80 -1.46 -11.92
CA GLY A 68 4.73 -2.25 -11.13
C GLY A 68 4.79 -3.72 -11.55
N PHE A 69 3.68 -4.44 -11.47
CA PHE A 69 3.67 -5.89 -11.64
C PHE A 69 4.04 -6.33 -13.05
N THR A 70 3.56 -5.64 -14.09
CA THR A 70 3.92 -5.93 -15.48
C THR A 70 5.41 -5.75 -15.74
N THR A 71 5.98 -4.69 -15.22
CA THR A 71 7.43 -4.41 -15.31
C THR A 71 8.22 -5.50 -14.59
N THR A 72 7.79 -5.92 -13.41
CA THR A 72 8.46 -6.95 -12.63
C THR A 72 8.45 -8.30 -13.32
N ILE A 73 7.37 -8.70 -13.99
CA ILE A 73 7.33 -9.92 -14.79
C ILE A 73 8.38 -9.88 -15.87
N TYR A 74 8.43 -8.78 -16.62
CA TYR A 74 9.38 -8.61 -17.71
C TYR A 74 10.83 -8.71 -17.21
N THR A 75 11.17 -8.03 -16.14
CA THR A 75 12.52 -8.07 -15.55
C THR A 75 12.86 -9.44 -14.96
N SER A 76 11.89 -10.12 -14.34
CA SER A 76 12.09 -11.47 -13.80
C SER A 76 12.44 -12.47 -14.89
N MET A 77 11.86 -12.34 -16.09
CA MET A 77 12.17 -13.19 -17.22
C MET A 77 13.61 -13.02 -17.71
N HIS A 78 14.20 -11.87 -17.49
CA HIS A 78 15.58 -11.57 -17.87
C HIS A 78 16.61 -11.88 -16.77
N GLY A 79 16.15 -12.13 -15.53
CA GLY A 79 17.00 -12.42 -14.39
C GLY A 79 17.69 -11.20 -13.75
N TYR A 80 17.45 -10.00 -14.26
CA TYR A 80 17.93 -8.73 -13.70
C TYR A 80 17.05 -7.57 -14.19
N PHE A 81 17.24 -6.38 -13.61
CA PHE A 81 16.45 -5.21 -14.01
C PHE A 81 17.00 -4.62 -15.30
N VAL A 82 16.40 -4.99 -16.45
CA VAL A 82 16.89 -4.63 -17.80
C VAL A 82 16.48 -3.24 -18.26
N LEU A 83 15.58 -2.57 -17.58
CA LEU A 83 14.94 -1.34 -18.07
C LEU A 83 15.70 -0.07 -17.69
N GLY A 84 16.84 -0.19 -17.03
CA GLY A 84 17.70 0.93 -16.68
C GLY A 84 17.10 1.87 -15.64
N ARG A 85 17.70 3.05 -15.52
CA ARG A 85 17.30 4.05 -14.52
C ARG A 85 15.87 4.55 -14.70
N LEU A 86 15.49 4.85 -15.94
CA LEU A 86 14.14 5.36 -16.23
C LEU A 86 13.08 4.33 -15.87
N GLY A 87 13.25 3.08 -16.30
CA GLY A 87 12.33 2.00 -15.95
C GLY A 87 12.26 1.75 -14.46
N CYS A 88 13.40 1.83 -13.77
CA CYS A 88 13.47 1.70 -12.32
C CYS A 88 12.70 2.80 -11.61
N ASN A 89 12.84 4.06 -12.05
CA ASN A 89 12.09 5.19 -11.50
C ASN A 89 10.57 5.02 -11.71
N ILE A 90 10.17 4.58 -12.90
CA ILE A 90 8.75 4.37 -13.21
C ILE A 90 8.17 3.25 -12.32
N GLU A 91 8.81 2.10 -12.28
CA GLU A 91 8.35 0.96 -11.48
C GLU A 91 8.31 1.30 -9.99
N GLY A 92 9.41 1.86 -9.48
CA GLY A 92 9.49 2.26 -8.06
C GLY A 92 8.48 3.32 -7.69
N PHE A 93 8.27 4.31 -8.55
CA PHE A 93 7.28 5.36 -8.34
C PHE A 93 5.85 4.80 -8.27
N PHE A 94 5.44 3.97 -9.24
CA PHE A 94 4.08 3.42 -9.24
C PHE A 94 3.85 2.45 -8.09
N ALA A 95 4.83 1.63 -7.75
CA ALA A 95 4.72 0.72 -6.61
C ALA A 95 4.60 1.51 -5.28
N THR A 96 5.42 2.53 -5.09
CA THR A 96 5.39 3.37 -3.89
C THR A 96 4.11 4.19 -3.83
N LEU A 97 3.73 4.84 -4.92
CA LEU A 97 2.52 5.66 -5.00
C LEU A 97 1.28 4.81 -4.70
N GLY A 98 1.14 3.66 -5.36
CA GLY A 98 0.00 2.76 -5.14
C GLY A 98 -0.07 2.24 -3.72
N GLY A 99 1.05 1.80 -3.16
CA GLY A 99 1.12 1.33 -1.78
C GLY A 99 0.78 2.42 -0.76
N GLU A 100 1.26 3.63 -0.97
CA GLU A 100 1.00 4.78 -0.08
C GLU A 100 -0.44 5.28 -0.18
N ILE A 101 -1.02 5.33 -1.39
CA ILE A 101 -2.44 5.66 -1.55
C ILE A 101 -3.30 4.62 -0.83
N ALA A 102 -2.96 3.35 -0.95
CA ALA A 102 -3.67 2.28 -0.24
C ALA A 102 -3.59 2.47 1.28
N LEU A 103 -2.41 2.76 1.82
CA LEU A 103 -2.21 3.01 3.25
C LEU A 103 -3.06 4.19 3.74
N TRP A 104 -2.97 5.33 3.08
CA TRP A 104 -3.70 6.53 3.48
C TRP A 104 -5.19 6.41 3.22
N SER A 105 -5.61 5.63 2.24
CA SER A 105 -7.04 5.28 2.05
C SER A 105 -7.57 4.47 3.23
N ILE A 106 -6.82 3.51 3.72
CA ILE A 106 -7.17 2.72 4.89
C ILE A 106 -7.24 3.60 6.14
N VAL A 107 -6.29 4.52 6.31
CA VAL A 107 -6.33 5.52 7.39
C VAL A 107 -7.60 6.37 7.30
N THR A 108 -7.94 6.84 6.12
CA THR A 108 -9.14 7.66 5.88
C THR A 108 -10.42 6.86 6.17
N LEU A 109 -10.47 5.59 5.74
CA LEU A 109 -11.59 4.69 6.05
C LEU A 109 -11.73 4.46 7.56
N ALA A 110 -10.62 4.27 8.26
CA ALA A 110 -10.63 4.09 9.71
C ALA A 110 -11.17 5.33 10.43
N ILE A 111 -10.73 6.51 10.01
CA ILE A 111 -11.23 7.79 10.56
C ILE A 111 -12.71 7.97 10.24
N GLU A 112 -13.14 7.68 9.01
CA GLU A 112 -14.55 7.76 8.60
C GLU A 112 -15.42 6.86 9.46
N ARG A 113 -15.03 5.60 9.64
CA ARG A 113 -15.78 4.67 10.48
C ARG A 113 -15.81 5.10 11.94
N TRP A 114 -14.71 5.62 12.46
CA TRP A 114 -14.68 6.17 13.81
C TRP A 114 -15.66 7.34 13.97
N LEU A 115 -15.68 8.27 13.02
CA LEU A 115 -16.60 9.42 13.06
C LEU A 115 -18.07 9.01 12.95
N VAL A 116 -18.37 8.04 12.09
CA VAL A 116 -19.76 7.62 11.82
C VAL A 116 -20.29 6.69 12.93
N VAL A 117 -19.49 5.73 13.37
CA VAL A 117 -19.93 4.68 14.31
C VAL A 117 -19.81 5.13 15.76
N CYS A 118 -18.67 5.70 16.14
CA CYS A 118 -18.44 6.14 17.52
C CYS A 118 -19.06 7.51 17.83
N LYS A 119 -19.38 8.28 16.80
CA LYS A 119 -20.04 9.60 16.90
C LYS A 119 -19.43 10.54 17.96
N PRO A 120 -18.09 10.78 17.90
CA PRO A 120 -17.44 11.69 18.84
C PRO A 120 -17.95 13.12 18.74
N ILE A 121 -18.54 13.48 17.57
CA ILE A 121 -19.21 14.77 17.32
C ILE A 121 -20.65 14.45 16.93
N SER A 122 -21.60 14.82 17.78
CA SER A 122 -23.00 14.38 17.69
C SER A 122 -23.74 14.84 16.42
N ASN A 123 -23.35 15.97 15.82
CA ASN A 123 -24.00 16.55 14.63
C ASN A 123 -23.18 16.39 13.34
N PHE A 124 -22.08 15.62 13.38
CA PHE A 124 -21.23 15.45 12.23
C PHE A 124 -21.78 14.37 11.30
N ARG A 125 -21.83 14.67 10.00
CA ARG A 125 -22.12 13.71 8.95
C ARG A 125 -21.00 13.69 7.94
N PHE A 126 -20.51 12.49 7.65
CA PHE A 126 -19.50 12.30 6.63
C PHE A 126 -20.15 12.38 5.24
N GLY A 127 -19.98 13.53 4.61
CA GLY A 127 -20.57 13.82 3.31
C GLY A 127 -19.61 13.65 2.14
N GLU A 128 -20.11 13.92 0.94
CA GLU A 128 -19.32 13.84 -0.30
C GLU A 128 -18.09 14.74 -0.27
N ASN A 129 -18.21 15.97 0.24
CA ASN A 129 -17.08 16.89 0.35
C ASN A 129 -15.98 16.34 1.24
N HIS A 130 -16.33 15.68 2.33
CA HIS A 130 -15.35 15.06 3.23
C HIS A 130 -14.65 13.90 2.55
N ALA A 131 -15.37 13.09 1.77
CA ALA A 131 -14.78 12.01 1.00
C ALA A 131 -13.80 12.52 -0.06
N ILE A 132 -14.15 13.57 -0.79
CA ILE A 132 -13.27 14.21 -1.79
C ILE A 132 -12.02 14.77 -1.12
N MET A 133 -12.16 15.45 0.01
CA MET A 133 -11.02 15.94 0.79
C MET A 133 -10.12 14.80 1.25
N GLY A 134 -10.71 13.69 1.70
CA GLY A 134 -9.97 12.50 2.09
C GLY A 134 -9.18 11.88 0.93
N VAL A 135 -9.80 11.78 -0.24
CA VAL A 135 -9.13 11.27 -1.45
C VAL A 135 -7.97 12.19 -1.85
N VAL A 136 -8.17 13.49 -1.89
CA VAL A 136 -7.10 14.46 -2.19
C VAL A 136 -5.97 14.34 -1.18
N PHE A 137 -6.29 14.20 0.10
CA PHE A 137 -5.31 14.01 1.17
C PHE A 137 -4.46 12.75 0.93
N THR A 138 -5.07 11.63 0.52
CA THR A 138 -4.32 10.40 0.24
C THR A 138 -3.31 10.59 -0.88
N TRP A 139 -3.69 11.30 -1.96
CA TRP A 139 -2.81 11.58 -3.07
C TRP A 139 -1.66 12.53 -2.70
N VAL A 140 -1.95 13.55 -1.91
CA VAL A 140 -0.92 14.48 -1.41
C VAL A 140 0.09 13.74 -0.54
N MET A 141 -0.37 12.92 0.40
CA MET A 141 0.54 12.17 1.28
C MET A 141 1.34 11.12 0.52
N ALA A 142 0.70 10.40 -0.40
CA ALA A 142 1.39 9.41 -1.23
C ALA A 142 2.44 10.07 -2.12
N SER A 143 2.14 11.21 -2.72
CA SER A 143 3.09 11.96 -3.55
C SER A 143 4.27 12.49 -2.71
N SER A 144 4.04 12.89 -1.47
CA SER A 144 5.11 13.32 -0.57
C SER A 144 6.13 12.21 -0.27
N CYS A 145 5.75 10.95 -0.46
CA CYS A 145 6.64 9.80 -0.32
C CYS A 145 7.22 9.34 -1.66
N ALA A 146 6.42 9.34 -2.73
CA ALA A 146 6.80 8.77 -4.02
C ALA A 146 7.60 9.74 -4.91
N VAL A 147 7.34 11.04 -4.84
CA VAL A 147 8.00 12.05 -5.68
C VAL A 147 9.43 12.37 -5.25
N PRO A 148 9.78 12.51 -3.95
CA PRO A 148 11.14 12.89 -3.56
C PRO A 148 12.25 12.03 -4.15
N PRO A 149 12.14 10.69 -4.25
CA PRO A 149 13.17 9.88 -4.92
C PRO A 149 13.36 10.19 -6.41
N LEU A 150 12.37 10.78 -7.06
CA LEU A 150 12.49 11.21 -8.46
C LEU A 150 13.28 12.52 -8.61
N VAL A 151 13.30 13.35 -7.58
CA VAL A 151 13.88 14.70 -7.62
C VAL A 151 15.13 14.87 -6.75
N GLY A 152 15.69 13.76 -6.26
CA GLY A 152 16.99 13.77 -5.61
C GLY A 152 16.99 13.61 -4.09
N TRP A 153 15.84 13.55 -3.42
CA TRP A 153 15.79 13.19 -2.02
C TRP A 153 15.58 11.68 -1.91
N SER A 154 16.65 10.95 -1.66
CA SER A 154 16.76 9.53 -1.91
C SER A 154 16.67 9.20 -3.42
N ARG A 155 16.52 7.94 -3.75
CA ARG A 155 16.41 7.47 -5.14
C ARG A 155 15.73 6.11 -5.17
N TYR A 156 15.23 5.74 -6.35
CA TYR A 156 14.78 4.37 -6.59
C TYR A 156 15.93 3.54 -7.12
N ILE A 157 16.12 2.36 -6.55
CA ILE A 157 17.16 1.40 -6.98
C ILE A 157 16.55 -0.01 -7.04
N PRO A 158 17.14 -0.90 -7.88
CA PRO A 158 16.76 -2.31 -7.84
C PRO A 158 17.03 -2.92 -6.47
N GLU A 159 16.13 -3.76 -5.98
CA GLU A 159 16.24 -4.36 -4.65
C GLU A 159 16.09 -5.89 -4.70
N GLY A 160 16.68 -6.57 -3.73
CA GLY A 160 16.60 -8.02 -3.59
C GLY A 160 17.17 -8.74 -4.80
N MET A 161 16.35 -9.51 -5.50
CA MET A 161 16.71 -10.24 -6.71
C MET A 161 16.90 -9.33 -7.94
N GLN A 162 16.83 -8.01 -7.78
CA GLN A 162 17.02 -7.00 -8.82
C GLN A 162 15.95 -7.04 -9.90
N CYS A 163 14.74 -7.47 -9.57
CA CYS A 163 13.60 -7.52 -10.49
C CYS A 163 12.59 -6.39 -10.27
N SER A 164 12.68 -5.68 -9.17
CA SER A 164 11.84 -4.53 -8.86
C SER A 164 12.65 -3.44 -8.18
N CYS A 165 12.11 -2.22 -8.19
CA CYS A 165 12.78 -1.07 -7.60
C CYS A 165 12.03 -0.57 -6.37
N GLY A 166 12.78 -0.05 -5.42
CA GLY A 166 12.25 0.58 -4.21
C GLY A 166 13.13 1.73 -3.80
N VAL A 167 12.72 2.42 -2.75
CA VAL A 167 13.49 3.51 -2.15
C VAL A 167 14.82 2.98 -1.63
N ASP A 168 15.90 3.74 -1.85
CA ASP A 168 17.23 3.38 -1.38
C ASP A 168 17.36 3.58 0.14
N TYR A 169 17.09 2.53 0.90
CA TYR A 169 17.38 2.47 2.33
C TYR A 169 18.62 1.60 2.63
N TYR A 170 19.32 1.15 1.58
CA TYR A 170 20.51 0.29 1.69
C TYR A 170 21.79 1.08 1.79
N THR A 171 21.92 2.18 1.06
CA THR A 171 23.18 2.88 0.87
C THR A 171 23.15 4.28 1.47
N ARG A 172 24.36 4.83 1.68
CA ARG A 172 24.56 6.24 2.06
C ARG A 172 25.16 7.01 0.90
N ALA A 173 24.51 6.92 -0.27
CA ALA A 173 25.00 7.61 -1.47
C ALA A 173 25.04 9.12 -1.23
N GLU A 174 26.18 9.73 -1.60
CA GLU A 174 26.35 11.18 -1.48
C GLU A 174 25.36 11.95 -2.36
N GLY A 175 24.83 13.03 -1.82
CA GLY A 175 23.91 13.91 -2.54
C GLY A 175 22.45 13.52 -2.53
N TYR A 176 22.09 12.34 -1.98
CA TYR A 176 20.69 11.89 -1.95
C TYR A 176 20.01 12.00 -0.58
N ASN A 177 20.78 12.17 0.49
CA ASN A 177 20.25 12.30 1.87
C ASN A 177 19.31 11.13 2.25
N ASN A 178 19.69 9.90 1.93
CA ASN A 178 18.88 8.71 2.14
C ASN A 178 18.45 8.53 3.60
N GLU A 179 19.32 8.84 4.55
CA GLU A 179 19.01 8.69 5.98
C GLU A 179 17.85 9.57 6.42
N SER A 180 17.86 10.84 6.04
CA SER A 180 16.79 11.78 6.40
C SER A 180 15.46 11.35 5.76
N PHE A 181 15.49 10.86 4.53
CA PHE A 181 14.29 10.37 3.84
C PHE A 181 13.71 9.12 4.50
N VAL A 182 14.56 8.15 4.88
CA VAL A 182 14.10 6.95 5.58
C VAL A 182 13.48 7.28 6.92
N ILE A 183 14.09 8.20 7.68
CA ILE A 183 13.53 8.68 8.95
C ILE A 183 12.17 9.34 8.71
N TYR A 184 12.06 10.21 7.69
CA TYR A 184 10.79 10.82 7.30
C TYR A 184 9.73 9.79 6.97
N MET A 185 10.06 8.78 6.16
CA MET A 185 9.14 7.69 5.82
C MET A 185 8.63 6.95 7.06
N PHE A 186 9.53 6.57 7.96
CA PHE A 186 9.11 5.82 9.14
C PHE A 186 8.28 6.65 10.11
N LEU A 187 8.60 7.93 10.29
CA LEU A 187 7.82 8.80 11.17
C LEU A 187 6.45 9.15 10.59
N VAL A 188 6.42 9.61 9.34
CA VAL A 188 5.18 10.14 8.73
C VAL A 188 4.34 9.04 8.09
N HIS A 189 4.97 8.07 7.43
CA HIS A 189 4.26 7.07 6.62
C HIS A 189 4.17 5.68 7.28
N ALA A 190 4.66 5.52 8.48
CA ALA A 190 4.48 4.29 9.25
C ALA A 190 3.94 4.59 10.65
N LEU A 191 4.65 5.39 11.44
CA LEU A 191 4.26 5.65 12.85
C LEU A 191 2.91 6.35 12.95
N ILE A 192 2.71 7.46 12.23
CA ILE A 192 1.45 8.22 12.27
C ILE A 192 0.27 7.36 11.76
N PRO A 193 0.35 6.70 10.58
CA PRO A 193 -0.73 5.82 10.14
C PRO A 193 -1.05 4.70 11.12
N PHE A 194 -0.05 4.03 11.68
CA PHE A 194 -0.28 2.96 12.65
C PHE A 194 -0.97 3.45 13.91
N VAL A 195 -0.53 4.58 14.46
CA VAL A 195 -1.16 5.15 15.67
C VAL A 195 -2.63 5.50 15.39
N VAL A 196 -2.92 6.13 14.25
CA VAL A 196 -4.29 6.49 13.88
C VAL A 196 -5.16 5.25 13.67
N ILE A 197 -4.65 4.24 12.96
CA ILE A 197 -5.38 2.99 12.71
C ILE A 197 -5.67 2.27 14.03
N PHE A 198 -4.69 2.10 14.89
CA PHE A 198 -4.89 1.44 16.19
C PHE A 198 -5.88 2.18 17.07
N PHE A 199 -5.79 3.50 17.13
CA PHE A 199 -6.76 4.30 17.89
C PHE A 199 -8.17 4.13 17.34
N CYS A 200 -8.38 4.31 16.03
CA CYS A 200 -9.69 4.21 15.40
C CYS A 200 -10.28 2.81 15.53
N TYR A 201 -9.47 1.78 15.28
CA TYR A 201 -9.93 0.39 15.38
C TYR A 201 -10.21 -0.05 16.81
N GLY A 202 -9.39 0.39 17.76
CA GLY A 202 -9.65 0.14 19.17
C GLY A 202 -10.99 0.71 19.62
N ARG A 203 -11.26 1.95 19.25
CA ARG A 203 -12.56 2.60 19.54
C ARG A 203 -13.72 1.93 18.81
N LEU A 204 -13.53 1.55 17.54
CA LEU A 204 -14.54 0.83 16.78
C LEU A 204 -14.92 -0.51 17.41
N VAL A 205 -13.92 -1.31 17.80
CA VAL A 205 -14.15 -2.62 18.44
C VAL A 205 -14.90 -2.45 19.75
N CYS A 206 -14.50 -1.49 20.57
CA CYS A 206 -15.21 -1.22 21.84
C CYS A 206 -16.65 -0.81 21.59
N THR A 207 -16.91 0.10 20.65
CA THR A 207 -18.26 0.59 20.33
C THR A 207 -19.15 -0.51 19.76
N VAL A 208 -18.61 -1.38 18.88
CA VAL A 208 -19.36 -2.51 18.33
C VAL A 208 -19.73 -3.52 19.44
N LYS A 209 -18.82 -3.79 20.38
CA LYS A 209 -19.13 -4.65 21.53
C LYS A 209 -20.19 -4.06 22.44
N GLU A 210 -20.14 -2.78 22.72
CA GLU A 210 -21.14 -2.08 23.52
C GLU A 210 -22.52 -2.12 22.85
N ALA A 211 -22.58 -1.87 21.54
CA ALA A 211 -23.83 -1.94 20.77
C ALA A 211 -24.41 -3.36 20.73
N ALA A 212 -23.58 -4.38 20.61
CA ALA A 212 -24.02 -5.78 20.66
C ALA A 212 -24.61 -6.16 22.03
N ALA A 213 -24.12 -5.53 23.10
CA ALA A 213 -24.65 -5.76 24.45
C ALA A 213 -25.99 -5.07 24.70
N GLN A 214 -26.32 -4.01 23.95
CA GLN A 214 -27.53 -3.19 24.19
C GLN A 214 -28.74 -3.59 23.34
N GLN A 215 -28.61 -4.29 22.23
CA GLN A 215 -29.67 -4.83 21.35
C GLN A 215 -30.85 -3.91 21.04
N GLN A 216 -30.70 -2.59 20.94
CA GLN A 216 -31.82 -1.66 21.02
C GLN A 216 -32.27 -0.96 19.75
N GLU A 217 -31.78 -1.26 18.54
CA GLU A 217 -32.19 -0.55 17.33
C GLU A 217 -32.57 -1.46 16.18
N SER A 218 -33.18 -0.89 15.11
CA SER A 218 -33.62 -1.63 13.93
C SER A 218 -32.49 -2.51 13.39
N GLU A 219 -32.70 -3.80 13.41
CA GLU A 219 -31.70 -4.82 13.13
C GLU A 219 -31.03 -4.68 11.76
N THR A 220 -31.77 -4.18 10.74
CA THR A 220 -31.27 -4.10 9.36
C THR A 220 -30.23 -3.00 9.15
N THR A 221 -30.45 -1.79 9.66
CA THR A 221 -29.50 -0.67 9.49
C THR A 221 -28.22 -0.90 10.30
N GLN A 222 -28.34 -1.38 11.52
CA GLN A 222 -27.20 -1.70 12.37
C GLN A 222 -26.39 -2.84 11.81
N ARG A 223 -27.04 -3.85 11.23
CA ARG A 223 -26.37 -4.98 10.61
C ARG A 223 -25.52 -4.54 9.42
N ALA A 224 -26.09 -3.67 8.55
CA ALA A 224 -25.35 -3.12 7.42
C ALA A 224 -24.12 -2.31 7.87
N GLU A 225 -24.27 -1.45 8.89
CA GLU A 225 -23.16 -0.67 9.46
C GLU A 225 -22.09 -1.55 10.08
N ARG A 226 -22.46 -2.62 10.79
CA ARG A 226 -21.53 -3.57 11.36
C ARG A 226 -20.74 -4.34 10.30
N GLU A 227 -21.41 -4.72 9.21
CA GLU A 227 -20.75 -5.42 8.10
C GLU A 227 -19.71 -4.54 7.41
N VAL A 228 -20.03 -3.28 7.16
CA VAL A 228 -19.09 -2.31 6.58
C VAL A 228 -17.90 -2.07 7.52
N THR A 229 -18.16 -1.87 8.81
CA THR A 229 -17.10 -1.67 9.82
C THR A 229 -16.19 -2.90 9.91
N ARG A 230 -16.77 -4.10 9.90
CA ARG A 230 -16.02 -5.35 9.88
C ARG A 230 -15.15 -5.47 8.63
N MET A 231 -15.68 -5.10 7.47
CA MET A 231 -14.94 -5.10 6.22
C MET A 231 -13.72 -4.17 6.30
N VAL A 232 -13.90 -2.94 6.79
CA VAL A 232 -12.80 -1.95 6.92
C VAL A 232 -11.73 -2.46 7.89
N ILE A 233 -12.11 -3.06 9.03
CA ILE A 233 -11.17 -3.63 9.98
C ILE A 233 -10.37 -4.77 9.33
N LEU A 234 -11.04 -5.67 8.59
CA LEU A 234 -10.38 -6.78 7.91
C LEU A 234 -9.42 -6.29 6.82
N MET A 235 -9.81 -5.26 6.04
CA MET A 235 -8.94 -4.66 5.04
C MET A 235 -7.68 -4.07 5.67
N GLY A 236 -7.81 -3.32 6.75
CA GLY A 236 -6.68 -2.73 7.46
C GLY A 236 -5.77 -3.80 8.05
N PHE A 237 -6.33 -4.84 8.65
CA PHE A 237 -5.56 -5.95 9.19
C PHE A 237 -4.79 -6.70 8.09
N ALA A 238 -5.46 -7.00 6.97
CA ALA A 238 -4.83 -7.66 5.84
C ALA A 238 -3.68 -6.83 5.26
N TYR A 239 -3.88 -5.51 5.13
CA TYR A 239 -2.84 -4.60 4.68
C TYR A 239 -1.62 -4.63 5.61
N LEU A 240 -1.84 -4.56 6.93
CA LEU A 240 -0.77 -4.61 7.91
C LEU A 240 -0.01 -5.94 7.86
N VAL A 241 -0.71 -7.06 7.73
CA VAL A 241 -0.08 -8.38 7.60
C VAL A 241 0.81 -8.46 6.36
N CYS A 242 0.38 -7.85 5.24
CA CYS A 242 1.14 -7.83 4.00
C CYS A 242 2.36 -6.91 4.05
N TRP A 243 2.25 -5.73 4.69
CA TRP A 243 3.28 -4.69 4.62
C TRP A 243 4.24 -4.66 5.81
N LEU A 244 3.84 -5.15 6.99
CA LEU A 244 4.72 -5.18 8.17
C LEU A 244 6.04 -5.93 7.93
N PRO A 245 6.06 -7.09 7.27
CA PRO A 245 7.32 -7.76 6.98
C PRO A 245 8.27 -6.90 6.14
N TYR A 246 7.77 -6.23 5.11
CA TYR A 246 8.57 -5.35 4.28
C TYR A 246 9.13 -4.17 5.06
N ALA A 247 8.30 -3.48 5.83
CA ALA A 247 8.70 -2.35 6.66
C ALA A 247 9.73 -2.77 7.73
N SER A 248 9.53 -3.93 8.35
CA SER A 248 10.44 -4.46 9.36
C SER A 248 11.81 -4.79 8.78
N VAL A 249 11.84 -5.45 7.62
CA VAL A 249 13.10 -5.77 6.93
C VAL A 249 13.81 -4.50 6.48
N ALA A 250 13.08 -3.54 5.94
CA ALA A 250 13.64 -2.25 5.52
C ALA A 250 14.28 -1.51 6.69
N TRP A 251 13.61 -1.46 7.85
CA TRP A 251 14.16 -0.84 9.06
C TRP A 251 15.37 -1.59 9.60
N TYR A 252 15.32 -2.92 9.60
CA TYR A 252 16.44 -3.75 10.04
C TYR A 252 17.67 -3.50 9.17
N ILE A 253 17.51 -3.50 7.84
CA ILE A 253 18.59 -3.21 6.90
C ILE A 253 19.16 -1.80 7.12
N PHE A 254 18.28 -0.82 7.33
CA PHE A 254 18.69 0.57 7.55
C PHE A 254 19.53 0.72 8.83
N THR A 255 19.15 0.02 9.91
CA THR A 255 19.88 0.10 11.19
C THR A 255 21.14 -0.74 11.21
N HIS A 256 21.25 -1.75 10.35
CA HIS A 256 22.40 -2.67 10.27
C HIS A 256 23.17 -2.47 8.96
N LYS A 257 23.48 -1.22 8.63
CA LYS A 257 24.23 -0.88 7.42
C LYS A 257 25.62 -1.51 7.45
N GLY A 258 26.03 -2.03 6.29
CA GLY A 258 27.33 -2.71 6.13
C GLY A 258 27.27 -4.23 6.32
N THR A 259 26.13 -4.79 6.72
CA THR A 259 25.91 -6.24 6.77
C THR A 259 25.40 -6.72 5.40
N GLU A 260 25.93 -7.84 4.93
CA GLU A 260 25.44 -8.46 3.70
C GLU A 260 24.14 -9.23 3.97
N PHE A 261 23.12 -8.94 3.14
CA PHE A 261 21.83 -9.63 3.18
C PHE A 261 21.64 -10.42 1.89
N GLY A 262 21.10 -11.65 2.00
CA GLY A 262 20.79 -12.45 0.83
C GLY A 262 19.66 -11.85 -0.02
N PRO A 263 19.71 -12.03 -1.37
CA PRO A 263 18.67 -11.49 -2.26
C PRO A 263 17.27 -11.97 -1.92
N VAL A 264 17.13 -13.23 -1.53
CA VAL A 264 15.84 -13.84 -1.16
C VAL A 264 15.29 -13.20 0.11
N PHE A 265 16.13 -12.96 1.12
CA PHE A 265 15.72 -12.31 2.36
C PHE A 265 15.12 -10.92 2.13
N MET A 266 15.64 -10.18 1.15
CA MET A 266 15.16 -8.84 0.80
C MET A 266 13.95 -8.88 -0.12
N THR A 267 13.84 -9.88 -0.98
CA THR A 267 12.80 -9.98 -2.01
C THR A 267 11.48 -10.50 -1.48
N ILE A 268 11.49 -11.54 -0.64
CA ILE A 268 10.26 -12.18 -0.16
C ILE A 268 9.31 -11.19 0.54
N PRO A 269 9.76 -10.36 1.53
CA PRO A 269 8.85 -9.40 2.16
C PRO A 269 8.29 -8.37 1.18
N ALA A 270 9.11 -7.86 0.26
CA ALA A 270 8.68 -6.87 -0.73
C ALA A 270 7.56 -7.43 -1.63
N PHE A 271 7.71 -8.64 -2.13
CA PHE A 271 6.70 -9.28 -2.99
C PHE A 271 5.50 -9.76 -2.22
N PHE A 272 5.66 -10.16 -0.97
CA PHE A 272 4.52 -10.46 -0.10
C PHE A 272 3.65 -9.22 0.13
N ALA A 273 4.27 -8.05 0.32
CA ALA A 273 3.54 -6.79 0.44
C ALA A 273 2.71 -6.47 -0.81
N LYS A 274 3.16 -6.85 -2.00
CA LYS A 274 2.42 -6.65 -3.26
C LYS A 274 1.11 -7.43 -3.33
N THR A 275 0.92 -8.46 -2.52
CA THR A 275 -0.37 -9.17 -2.43
C THR A 275 -1.50 -8.29 -1.92
N SER A 276 -1.19 -7.17 -1.25
CA SER A 276 -2.20 -6.23 -0.76
C SER A 276 -3.09 -5.67 -1.86
N ALA A 277 -2.64 -5.66 -3.11
CA ALA A 277 -3.43 -5.20 -4.24
C ALA A 277 -4.62 -6.12 -4.58
N VAL A 278 -4.67 -7.32 -4.02
CA VAL A 278 -5.73 -8.33 -4.28
C VAL A 278 -6.84 -8.27 -3.23
N TYR A 279 -6.60 -7.73 -2.04
CA TYR A 279 -7.56 -7.71 -0.93
C TYR A 279 -8.52 -6.53 -0.95
#